data_f5f784109f7f21c4ba57304e58f30f56
#
_entry.id   f5f784109f7f21c4ba57304e58f30f56
#
_cell.length_a   1.000
_cell.length_b   1.000
_cell.length_c   1.000
_cell.angle_alpha   90.00
_cell.angle_beta   90.00
_cell.angle_gamma   90.00
#
_symmetry.space_group_name_H-M   'P 1'
#
loop_
_entity.id
_entity.type
_entity.pdbx_description
1 polymer ?
#
loop_
_entity_poly.entity_id
_entity_poly.type
_entity_poly.pdbx_seq_one_letter_code
_entity_poly.pdbx_strand_id
1 'polypeptide(L)'
;MRQNTPYRGKRNQKIMKVNEILSNGKITLSFEVFPPKTDAQFESVRQATIDVAALKPSYMSVTYGAGGNTRKNTVAIAKGIQDTTGVTTIAHLTCVGATKENIHNTLDEMKAAGIENVLALRGDRPRDFEGDPFVDFHYASELVSEIKAYGDFCVGGACYPEGHVEAANKSEDIINLKKKVDAGCEFLTRSE
;
A
#
# COMPACT_ATOMS: atom_id res chain seq x y z
N MET A 1 38.96 -5.62 -4.76
CA MET A 1 38.13 -5.55 -5.99
C MET A 1 37.06 -6.62 -5.87
N ARG A 2 35.81 -6.26 -5.50
CA ARG A 2 34.67 -7.18 -5.52
C ARG A 2 34.03 -7.02 -6.90
N GLN A 3 34.06 -8.09 -7.68
CA GLN A 3 33.41 -8.12 -8.99
C GLN A 3 31.89 -8.02 -8.82
N ASN A 4 31.30 -6.96 -9.37
CA ASN A 4 29.87 -6.83 -9.55
C ASN A 4 29.41 -7.92 -10.55
N THR A 5 28.86 -9.01 -10.04
CA THR A 5 28.17 -10.00 -10.87
C THR A 5 26.82 -9.38 -11.26
N PRO A 6 26.52 -9.17 -12.54
CA PRO A 6 25.22 -8.65 -12.93
C PRO A 6 24.16 -9.67 -12.57
N TYR A 7 23.09 -9.20 -11.88
CA TYR A 7 21.91 -9.99 -11.52
C TYR A 7 21.26 -10.57 -12.79
N ARG A 8 21.61 -11.82 -13.10
CA ARG A 8 21.09 -12.57 -14.24
C ARG A 8 19.89 -13.40 -13.77
N GLY A 9 18.68 -12.88 -13.93
CA GLY A 9 17.49 -13.65 -13.59
C GLY A 9 16.19 -12.94 -13.86
N LYS A 10 15.88 -12.62 -15.12
CA LYS A 10 14.46 -12.46 -15.52
C LYS A 10 13.80 -13.83 -15.39
N ARG A 11 13.37 -14.22 -14.19
CA ARG A 11 12.23 -15.11 -14.09
C ARG A 11 11.01 -14.20 -14.23
N ASN A 12 10.18 -14.46 -15.21
CA ASN A 12 8.81 -13.93 -15.27
C ASN A 12 8.04 -14.51 -14.05
N GLN A 13 8.32 -13.98 -12.86
CA GLN A 13 7.50 -14.27 -11.70
C GLN A 13 6.22 -13.48 -11.95
N LYS A 14 5.12 -14.20 -12.12
CA LYS A 14 3.80 -13.60 -12.30
C LYS A 14 3.53 -12.76 -11.05
N ILE A 15 3.28 -11.48 -11.22
CA ILE A 15 2.73 -10.64 -10.14
C ILE A 15 1.39 -11.25 -9.74
N MET A 16 1.16 -11.38 -8.46
CA MET A 16 -0.01 -12.07 -7.90
C MET A 16 -0.82 -11.10 -7.04
N LYS A 17 -2.11 -11.38 -6.91
CA LYS A 17 -2.93 -10.74 -5.88
C LYS A 17 -2.50 -11.23 -4.49
N VAL A 18 -2.42 -10.31 -3.51
CA VAL A 18 -1.93 -10.63 -2.17
C VAL A 18 -2.85 -11.60 -1.43
N ASN A 19 -4.16 -11.52 -1.64
CA ASN A 19 -5.11 -12.51 -1.11
C ASN A 19 -4.78 -13.94 -1.57
N GLU A 20 -4.32 -14.13 -2.82
CA GLU A 20 -3.87 -15.44 -3.33
C GLU A 20 -2.57 -15.89 -2.64
N ILE A 21 -1.63 -14.96 -2.40
CA ILE A 21 -0.38 -15.25 -1.67
C ILE A 21 -0.68 -15.70 -0.24
N LEU A 22 -1.56 -14.99 0.45
CA LEU A 22 -1.94 -15.28 1.84
C LEU A 22 -2.75 -16.57 1.98
N SER A 23 -3.53 -16.93 0.96
CA SER A 23 -4.39 -18.13 0.97
C SER A 23 -3.65 -19.44 0.69
N ASN A 24 -2.37 -19.42 0.33
CA ASN A 24 -1.63 -20.62 -0.08
C ASN A 24 -1.19 -21.52 1.10
N GLY A 25 -1.49 -21.15 2.35
CA GLY A 25 -1.17 -21.90 3.56
C GLY A 25 0.32 -21.94 3.94
N LYS A 26 1.18 -21.18 3.25
CA LYS A 26 2.62 -21.09 3.55
C LYS A 26 2.92 -19.88 4.42
N ILE A 27 4.01 -19.95 5.17
CA ILE A 27 4.56 -18.78 5.87
C ILE A 27 4.97 -17.76 4.82
N THR A 28 4.49 -16.52 4.98
CA THR A 28 4.85 -15.39 4.14
C THR A 28 5.76 -14.44 4.90
N LEU A 29 6.79 -13.93 4.23
CA LEU A 29 7.63 -12.85 4.71
C LEU A 29 7.36 -11.63 3.84
N SER A 30 7.11 -10.49 4.45
CA SER A 30 6.95 -9.21 3.74
C SER A 30 7.79 -8.13 4.40
N PHE A 31 8.08 -7.10 3.62
CA PHE A 31 8.74 -5.88 4.11
C PHE A 31 7.92 -4.67 3.70
N GLU A 32 7.92 -3.67 4.55
CA GLU A 32 7.36 -2.35 4.26
C GLU A 32 8.48 -1.35 4.01
N VAL A 33 8.31 -0.53 3.00
CA VAL A 33 9.26 0.52 2.62
C VAL A 33 8.58 1.88 2.59
N PHE A 34 9.35 2.89 2.97
CA PHE A 34 8.89 4.27 3.04
C PHE A 34 9.49 5.07 1.88
N PRO A 35 8.66 5.72 1.06
CA PRO A 35 9.17 6.63 0.05
C PRO A 35 10.03 7.74 0.67
N PRO A 36 11.07 8.20 -0.04
CA PRO A 36 11.91 9.28 0.45
C PRO A 36 11.12 10.58 0.58
N LYS A 37 11.46 11.37 1.59
CA LYS A 37 10.84 12.68 1.82
C LYS A 37 11.32 13.74 0.83
N THR A 38 12.48 13.54 0.21
CA THR A 38 13.10 14.47 -0.74
C THR A 38 13.59 13.72 -1.98
N ASP A 39 13.57 14.39 -3.13
CA ASP A 39 14.04 13.82 -4.39
C ASP A 39 15.53 13.43 -4.34
N ALA A 40 16.33 14.15 -3.55
CA ALA A 40 17.76 13.83 -3.36
C ALA A 40 18.00 12.44 -2.73
N GLN A 41 17.04 11.92 -1.98
CA GLN A 41 17.13 10.60 -1.34
C GLN A 41 16.51 9.48 -2.19
N PHE A 42 15.87 9.82 -3.31
CA PHE A 42 15.09 8.86 -4.08
C PHE A 42 15.94 7.66 -4.53
N GLU A 43 17.10 7.91 -5.11
CA GLU A 43 17.94 6.84 -5.66
C GLU A 43 18.51 5.93 -4.56
N SER A 44 18.91 6.48 -3.40
CA SER A 44 19.40 5.69 -2.27
C SER A 44 18.32 4.81 -1.67
N VAL A 45 17.10 5.33 -1.51
CA VAL A 45 15.95 4.55 -1.03
C VAL A 45 15.56 3.49 -2.04
N ARG A 46 15.54 3.82 -3.33
CA ARG A 46 15.27 2.88 -4.41
C ARG A 46 16.26 1.71 -4.39
N GLN A 47 17.54 1.98 -4.27
CA GLN A 47 18.57 0.93 -4.23
C GLN A 47 18.44 0.06 -2.97
N ALA A 48 18.28 0.66 -1.79
CA ALA A 48 18.07 -0.09 -0.55
C ALA A 48 16.82 -0.99 -0.64
N THR A 49 15.75 -0.50 -1.27
CA THR A 49 14.53 -1.26 -1.48
C THR A 49 14.76 -2.48 -2.39
N ILE A 50 15.55 -2.32 -3.45
CA ILE A 50 15.93 -3.42 -4.35
C ILE A 50 16.79 -4.46 -3.61
N ASP A 51 17.72 -4.01 -2.76
CA ASP A 51 18.58 -4.89 -1.97
C ASP A 51 17.75 -5.73 -0.98
N VAL A 52 16.74 -5.13 -0.35
CA VAL A 52 15.78 -5.85 0.51
C VAL A 52 14.93 -6.83 -0.32
N ALA A 53 14.46 -6.42 -1.48
CA ALA A 53 13.69 -7.29 -2.37
C ALA A 53 14.49 -8.51 -2.87
N ALA A 54 15.82 -8.41 -2.91
CA ALA A 54 16.70 -9.53 -3.24
C ALA A 54 16.66 -10.67 -2.20
N LEU A 55 16.15 -10.41 -0.99
CA LEU A 55 15.87 -11.43 0.03
C LEU A 55 14.66 -12.31 -0.33
N LYS A 56 13.97 -12.00 -1.43
CA LYS A 56 12.82 -12.74 -1.98
C LYS A 56 11.64 -12.83 -1.01
N PRO A 57 11.15 -11.69 -0.49
CA PRO A 57 9.91 -11.69 0.27
C PRO A 57 8.75 -12.16 -0.60
N SER A 58 7.67 -12.57 0.04
CA SER A 58 6.43 -12.97 -0.64
C SER A 58 5.77 -11.78 -1.33
N TYR A 59 5.83 -10.61 -0.70
CA TYR A 59 5.41 -9.32 -1.24
C TYR A 59 6.10 -8.17 -0.48
N MET A 60 6.01 -6.97 -1.00
CA MET A 60 6.49 -5.75 -0.32
C MET A 60 5.40 -4.67 -0.37
N SER A 61 5.23 -3.92 0.73
CA SER A 61 4.34 -2.77 0.75
C SER A 61 5.12 -1.46 0.69
N VAL A 62 4.54 -0.47 0.01
CA VAL A 62 5.11 0.87 -0.12
C VAL A 62 4.14 1.86 0.48
N THR A 63 4.59 2.56 1.54
CA THR A 63 3.74 3.50 2.26
C THR A 63 3.40 4.73 1.42
N TYR A 64 2.35 5.42 1.84
CA TYR A 64 1.84 6.61 1.16
C TYR A 64 2.16 7.85 1.99
N GLY A 65 2.90 8.78 1.42
CA GLY A 65 3.21 10.01 2.12
C GLY A 65 2.12 11.06 1.98
N ALA A 66 1.89 11.84 3.03
CA ALA A 66 0.86 12.88 3.09
C ALA A 66 1.10 14.08 2.15
N GLY A 67 2.25 14.20 1.48
CA GLY A 67 2.60 15.30 0.57
C GLY A 67 2.47 14.94 -0.90
N GLY A 68 2.16 15.92 -1.75
CA GLY A 68 1.91 15.73 -3.18
C GLY A 68 3.04 15.01 -3.97
N ASN A 69 4.31 15.26 -3.64
CA ASN A 69 5.45 14.58 -4.27
C ASN A 69 5.61 13.12 -3.80
N THR A 70 5.23 12.80 -2.59
CA THR A 70 5.32 11.45 -2.04
C THR A 70 4.32 10.48 -2.68
N ARG A 71 3.21 10.98 -3.23
CA ARG A 71 2.22 10.15 -3.98
C ARG A 71 2.83 9.52 -5.21
N LYS A 72 3.50 10.31 -6.05
CA LYS A 72 4.18 9.82 -7.26
C LYS A 72 5.30 8.84 -6.92
N ASN A 73 5.99 9.04 -5.81
CA ASN A 73 7.07 8.18 -5.36
C ASN A 73 6.58 6.79 -4.96
N THR A 74 5.38 6.65 -4.35
CA THR A 74 4.81 5.35 -3.96
C THR A 74 4.65 4.43 -5.17
N VAL A 75 3.99 4.91 -6.23
CA VAL A 75 3.78 4.12 -7.46
C VAL A 75 5.11 3.83 -8.16
N ALA A 76 6.01 4.82 -8.26
CA ALA A 76 7.31 4.65 -8.91
C ALA A 76 8.20 3.61 -8.19
N ILE A 77 8.22 3.61 -6.85
CA ILE A 77 8.98 2.63 -6.06
C ILE A 77 8.36 1.25 -6.20
N ALA A 78 7.03 1.12 -6.05
CA ALA A 78 6.34 -0.15 -6.20
C ALA A 78 6.58 -0.77 -7.59
N LYS A 79 6.48 0.04 -8.65
CA LYS A 79 6.83 -0.38 -10.01
C LYS A 79 8.29 -0.81 -10.14
N GLY A 80 9.22 -0.02 -9.59
CA GLY A 80 10.66 -0.33 -9.61
C GLY A 80 10.98 -1.67 -8.97
N ILE A 81 10.33 -2.02 -7.86
CA ILE A 81 10.45 -3.33 -7.20
C ILE A 81 9.97 -4.43 -8.15
N GLN A 82 8.76 -4.32 -8.69
CA GLN A 82 8.19 -5.34 -9.59
C GLN A 82 9.05 -5.54 -10.84
N ASP A 83 9.44 -4.46 -11.51
CA ASP A 83 10.21 -4.52 -12.76
C ASP A 83 11.61 -5.12 -12.55
N THR A 84 12.24 -4.82 -11.41
CA THR A 84 13.62 -5.22 -11.16
C THR A 84 13.72 -6.62 -10.55
N THR A 85 12.80 -6.97 -9.65
CA THR A 85 12.92 -8.18 -8.82
C THR A 85 11.82 -9.20 -9.05
N GLY A 86 10.69 -8.82 -9.66
CA GLY A 86 9.51 -9.65 -9.82
C GLY A 86 8.71 -9.86 -8.52
N VAL A 87 9.07 -9.17 -7.43
CA VAL A 87 8.34 -9.26 -6.16
C VAL A 87 7.01 -8.50 -6.28
N THR A 88 5.93 -9.14 -5.85
CA THR A 88 4.60 -8.51 -5.79
C THR A 88 4.62 -7.32 -4.85
N THR A 89 4.00 -6.21 -5.25
CA THR A 89 3.92 -5.01 -4.42
C THR A 89 2.49 -4.64 -4.05
N ILE A 90 2.36 -4.00 -2.89
CA ILE A 90 1.17 -3.32 -2.41
C ILE A 90 1.49 -1.83 -2.36
N ALA A 91 0.66 -1.00 -2.97
CA ALA A 91 0.75 0.44 -2.80
C ALA A 91 -0.28 0.90 -1.75
N HIS A 92 0.14 1.70 -0.78
CA HIS A 92 -0.80 2.28 0.18
C HIS A 92 -1.55 3.45 -0.46
N LEU A 93 -2.81 3.64 -0.07
CA LEU A 93 -3.62 4.85 -0.32
C LEU A 93 -4.30 5.29 0.97
N THR A 94 -4.45 6.60 1.16
CA THR A 94 -5.06 7.16 2.37
C THR A 94 -6.20 8.12 2.05
N CYS A 95 -7.17 8.22 2.97
CA CYS A 95 -8.27 9.19 2.89
C CYS A 95 -7.82 10.63 3.13
N VAL A 96 -6.75 10.83 3.93
CA VAL A 96 -6.27 12.17 4.30
C VAL A 96 -5.91 12.98 3.06
N GLY A 97 -6.57 14.12 2.87
CA GLY A 97 -6.38 15.02 1.72
C GLY A 97 -6.76 14.39 0.37
N ALA A 98 -7.50 13.30 0.37
CA ALA A 98 -7.88 12.59 -0.84
C ALA A 98 -9.19 13.14 -1.40
N THR A 99 -9.16 13.46 -2.70
CA THR A 99 -10.36 13.66 -3.52
C THR A 99 -10.58 12.44 -4.41
N LYS A 100 -11.80 12.21 -4.87
CA LYS A 100 -12.11 11.13 -5.83
C LYS A 100 -11.25 11.23 -7.08
N GLU A 101 -11.09 12.43 -7.61
CA GLU A 101 -10.25 12.69 -8.77
C GLU A 101 -8.80 12.25 -8.53
N ASN A 102 -8.21 12.64 -7.41
CA ASN A 102 -6.83 12.27 -7.07
C ASN A 102 -6.67 10.76 -6.87
N ILE A 103 -7.66 10.09 -6.27
CA ILE A 103 -7.67 8.63 -6.11
C ILE A 103 -7.74 7.96 -7.49
N HIS A 104 -8.66 8.38 -8.36
CA HIS A 104 -8.79 7.83 -9.71
C HIS A 104 -7.50 8.00 -10.52
N ASN A 105 -6.90 9.19 -10.51
CA ASN A 105 -5.62 9.43 -11.18
C ASN A 105 -4.51 8.48 -10.66
N THR A 106 -4.45 8.27 -9.35
CA THR A 106 -3.47 7.36 -8.77
C THR A 106 -3.75 5.90 -9.13
N LEU A 107 -5.01 5.49 -9.18
CA LEU A 107 -5.41 4.14 -9.61
C LEU A 107 -5.08 3.90 -11.09
N ASP A 108 -5.21 4.92 -11.95
CA ASP A 108 -4.78 4.83 -13.35
C ASP A 108 -3.26 4.68 -13.48
N GLU A 109 -2.49 5.46 -12.69
CA GLU A 109 -1.03 5.29 -12.61
C GLU A 109 -0.66 3.87 -12.15
N MET A 110 -1.34 3.32 -11.14
CA MET A 110 -1.14 1.96 -10.65
C MET A 110 -1.45 0.92 -11.73
N LYS A 111 -2.60 1.04 -12.43
CA LYS A 111 -2.95 0.15 -13.55
C LYS A 111 -1.88 0.18 -14.64
N ALA A 112 -1.43 1.39 -15.05
CA ALA A 112 -0.38 1.55 -16.04
C ALA A 112 0.97 0.96 -15.59
N ALA A 113 1.22 0.94 -14.28
CA ALA A 113 2.42 0.36 -13.67
C ALA A 113 2.29 -1.16 -13.43
N GLY A 114 1.12 -1.79 -13.65
CA GLY A 114 0.86 -3.19 -13.36
C GLY A 114 0.79 -3.51 -11.85
N ILE A 115 0.39 -2.52 -11.03
CA ILE A 115 0.18 -2.70 -9.59
C ILE A 115 -1.29 -3.05 -9.37
N GLU A 116 -1.53 -4.23 -8.83
CA GLU A 116 -2.87 -4.80 -8.65
C GLU A 116 -3.30 -4.83 -7.18
N ASN A 117 -2.41 -4.50 -6.23
CA ASN A 117 -2.67 -4.61 -4.80
C ASN A 117 -2.60 -3.24 -4.13
N VAL A 118 -3.62 -2.91 -3.35
CA VAL A 118 -3.75 -1.64 -2.65
C VAL A 118 -4.02 -1.89 -1.16
N LEU A 119 -3.33 -1.17 -0.28
CA LEU A 119 -3.71 -1.09 1.14
C LEU A 119 -4.44 0.25 1.36
N ALA A 120 -5.75 0.15 1.58
CA ALA A 120 -6.61 1.30 1.80
C ALA A 120 -6.66 1.66 3.30
N LEU A 121 -6.13 2.83 3.63
CA LEU A 121 -6.01 3.33 5.00
C LEU A 121 -6.81 4.62 5.15
N ARG A 122 -7.26 4.91 6.36
CA ARG A 122 -7.82 6.24 6.65
C ARG A 122 -6.71 7.29 6.61
N GLY A 123 -5.56 6.97 7.16
CA GLY A 123 -4.48 7.89 7.45
C GLY A 123 -4.73 8.67 8.75
N ASP A 124 -3.66 9.14 9.35
CA ASP A 124 -3.71 9.88 10.61
C ASP A 124 -4.02 11.35 10.35
N ARG A 125 -4.80 11.95 11.25
CA ARG A 125 -5.01 13.41 11.23
C ARG A 125 -3.68 14.11 11.49
N PRO A 126 -3.23 15.00 10.58
CA PRO A 126 -1.99 15.74 10.81
C PRO A 126 -2.11 16.60 12.08
N ARG A 127 -1.07 16.59 12.93
CA ARG A 127 -1.10 17.24 14.25
C ARG A 127 -1.33 18.76 14.18
N ASP A 128 -0.79 19.40 13.16
CA ASP A 128 -0.81 20.86 13.00
C ASP A 128 -1.82 21.31 11.93
N PHE A 129 -2.81 20.47 11.61
CA PHE A 129 -3.81 20.81 10.60
C PHE A 129 -5.08 21.34 11.26
N GLU A 130 -5.41 22.60 10.96
CA GLU A 130 -6.67 23.22 11.38
C GLU A 130 -7.79 22.83 10.41
N GLY A 131 -8.92 22.33 10.93
CA GLY A 131 -10.07 21.90 10.16
C GLY A 131 -10.16 20.38 9.97
N ASP A 132 -10.93 19.95 8.97
CA ASP A 132 -11.08 18.53 8.62
C ASP A 132 -10.13 18.16 7.48
N PRO A 133 -9.15 17.26 7.68
CA PRO A 133 -8.25 16.84 6.64
C PRO A 133 -8.88 15.81 5.67
N PHE A 134 -10.09 15.36 5.94
CA PHE A 134 -10.82 14.40 5.11
C PHE A 134 -11.75 15.13 4.14
N VAL A 135 -11.49 15.01 2.84
CA VAL A 135 -12.22 15.74 1.78
C VAL A 135 -13.39 14.91 1.28
N ASP A 136 -13.13 13.88 0.47
CA ASP A 136 -14.18 13.02 -0.11
C ASP A 136 -14.32 11.68 0.60
N PHE A 137 -13.35 11.32 1.45
CA PHE A 137 -13.31 10.04 2.17
C PHE A 137 -12.97 10.27 3.64
N HIS A 138 -13.88 9.90 4.54
CA HIS A 138 -13.71 10.02 5.98
C HIS A 138 -13.27 8.71 6.64
N TYR A 139 -13.61 7.59 6.01
CA TYR A 139 -13.31 6.24 6.50
C TYR A 139 -12.67 5.37 5.43
N ALA A 140 -11.78 4.48 5.86
CA ALA A 140 -11.13 3.54 4.95
C ALA A 140 -12.13 2.65 4.20
N SER A 141 -13.31 2.35 4.76
CA SER A 141 -14.36 1.59 4.09
C SER A 141 -14.91 2.30 2.86
N GLU A 142 -15.00 3.63 2.86
CA GLU A 142 -15.44 4.44 1.72
C GLU A 142 -14.39 4.38 0.60
N LEU A 143 -13.11 4.50 0.98
CA LEU A 143 -11.99 4.36 0.03
C LEU A 143 -11.93 2.94 -0.57
N VAL A 144 -12.14 1.90 0.25
CA VAL A 144 -12.24 0.50 -0.23
C VAL A 144 -13.34 0.37 -1.27
N SER A 145 -14.56 0.88 -0.98
CA SER A 145 -15.69 0.85 -1.92
C SER A 145 -15.35 1.55 -3.23
N GLU A 146 -14.72 2.72 -3.18
CA GLU A 146 -14.36 3.49 -4.37
C GLU A 146 -13.32 2.74 -5.22
N ILE A 147 -12.27 2.16 -4.61
CA ILE A 147 -11.26 1.38 -5.32
C ILE A 147 -11.88 0.15 -5.98
N LYS A 148 -12.77 -0.56 -5.30
CA LYS A 148 -13.45 -1.76 -5.84
C LYS A 148 -14.39 -1.41 -6.99
N ALA A 149 -15.07 -0.28 -6.91
CA ALA A 149 -15.92 0.22 -8.01
C ALA A 149 -15.10 0.67 -9.24
N TYR A 150 -13.87 1.16 -9.00
CA TYR A 150 -13.00 1.68 -10.06
C TYR A 150 -12.31 0.59 -10.88
N GLY A 151 -11.98 -0.55 -10.29
CA GLY A 151 -11.30 -1.62 -11.02
C GLY A 151 -11.00 -2.88 -10.20
N ASP A 152 -10.39 -3.84 -10.87
CA ASP A 152 -10.07 -5.16 -10.30
C ASP A 152 -8.76 -5.11 -9.48
N PHE A 153 -8.78 -4.33 -8.39
CA PHE A 153 -7.71 -4.30 -7.42
C PHE A 153 -7.98 -5.30 -6.29
N CYS A 154 -6.92 -5.95 -5.80
CA CYS A 154 -6.92 -6.64 -4.52
C CYS A 154 -6.71 -5.60 -3.42
N VAL A 155 -7.72 -5.42 -2.56
CA VAL A 155 -7.72 -4.36 -1.56
C VAL A 155 -7.56 -4.93 -0.17
N GLY A 156 -6.56 -4.45 0.55
CA GLY A 156 -6.35 -4.71 1.97
C GLY A 156 -6.74 -3.53 2.84
N GLY A 157 -6.91 -3.79 4.12
CA GLY A 157 -7.16 -2.77 5.14
C GLY A 157 -6.41 -3.04 6.43
N ALA A 158 -6.23 -2.00 7.25
CA ALA A 158 -5.66 -2.14 8.58
C ALA A 158 -6.71 -2.62 9.59
N CYS A 159 -6.25 -3.44 10.54
CA CYS A 159 -7.01 -3.80 11.73
C CYS A 159 -6.17 -3.57 12.98
N TYR A 160 -6.85 -3.36 14.10
CA TYR A 160 -6.24 -3.09 15.40
C TYR A 160 -6.79 -4.10 16.41
N PRO A 161 -6.10 -5.23 16.68
CA PRO A 161 -6.58 -6.25 17.62
C PRO A 161 -6.81 -5.71 19.03
N GLU A 162 -6.05 -4.71 19.43
CA GLU A 162 -6.15 -4.01 20.71
C GLU A 162 -7.34 -3.03 20.76
N GLY A 163 -7.90 -2.67 19.60
CA GLY A 163 -8.89 -1.64 19.37
C GLY A 163 -8.29 -0.34 18.85
N HIS A 164 -8.98 0.30 17.93
CA HIS A 164 -8.55 1.60 17.39
C HIS A 164 -8.69 2.70 18.44
N VAL A 165 -7.69 3.55 18.58
CA VAL A 165 -7.65 4.60 19.64
C VAL A 165 -8.81 5.61 19.56
N GLU A 166 -9.37 5.83 18.39
CA GLU A 166 -10.50 6.74 18.18
C GLU A 166 -11.87 6.03 18.24
N ALA A 167 -11.92 4.70 18.37
CA ALA A 167 -13.17 3.99 18.54
C ALA A 167 -13.71 4.18 19.98
N ALA A 168 -15.01 4.41 20.12
CA ALA A 168 -15.61 4.58 21.43
C ALA A 168 -15.50 3.33 22.31
N ASN A 169 -15.47 2.15 21.70
CA ASN A 169 -15.28 0.86 22.35
C ASN A 169 -14.91 -0.22 21.32
N LYS A 170 -14.46 -1.40 21.82
CA LYS A 170 -14.06 -2.52 20.96
C LYS A 170 -15.19 -3.06 20.07
N SER A 171 -16.43 -3.03 20.55
CA SER A 171 -17.57 -3.52 19.77
C SER A 171 -17.82 -2.63 18.55
N GLU A 172 -17.70 -1.32 18.71
CA GLU A 172 -17.81 -0.36 17.61
C GLU A 172 -16.65 -0.52 16.62
N ASP A 173 -15.44 -0.72 17.11
CA ASP A 173 -14.27 -0.97 16.25
C ASP A 173 -14.45 -2.23 15.39
N ILE A 174 -14.96 -3.31 15.97
CA ILE A 174 -15.29 -4.55 15.23
C ILE A 174 -16.37 -4.29 14.18
N ILE A 175 -17.40 -3.49 14.50
CA ILE A 175 -18.42 -3.10 13.51
C ILE A 175 -17.81 -2.30 12.37
N ASN A 176 -16.89 -1.37 12.66
CA ASN A 176 -16.20 -0.59 11.64
C ASN A 176 -15.26 -1.45 10.81
N LEU A 177 -14.60 -2.44 11.40
CA LEU A 177 -13.81 -3.42 10.67
C LEU A 177 -14.70 -4.26 9.73
N LYS A 178 -15.88 -4.69 10.21
CA LYS A 178 -16.85 -5.38 9.36
C LYS A 178 -17.30 -4.53 8.17
N LYS A 179 -17.61 -3.25 8.36
CA LYS A 179 -17.94 -2.33 7.25
C LYS A 179 -16.84 -2.30 6.19
N LYS A 180 -15.57 -2.35 6.60
CA LYS A 180 -14.42 -2.38 5.70
C LYS A 180 -14.38 -3.67 4.87
N VAL A 181 -14.65 -4.82 5.51
CA VAL A 181 -14.73 -6.12 4.81
C VAL A 181 -15.94 -6.15 3.87
N ASP A 182 -17.10 -5.69 4.32
CA ASP A 182 -18.34 -5.64 3.51
C ASP A 182 -18.17 -4.70 2.29
N ALA A 183 -17.32 -3.68 2.39
CA ALA A 183 -16.97 -2.79 1.28
C ALA A 183 -16.07 -3.46 0.21
N GLY A 184 -15.54 -4.65 0.47
CA GLY A 184 -14.73 -5.42 -0.46
C GLY A 184 -13.25 -5.56 -0.08
N CYS A 185 -12.89 -5.32 1.20
CA CYS A 185 -11.54 -5.61 1.70
C CYS A 185 -11.29 -7.12 1.71
N GLU A 186 -10.22 -7.57 1.06
CA GLU A 186 -9.92 -8.99 0.82
C GLU A 186 -8.89 -9.56 1.78
N PHE A 187 -8.11 -8.71 2.44
CA PHE A 187 -7.19 -9.10 3.52
C PHE A 187 -7.02 -7.98 4.53
N LEU A 188 -6.59 -8.35 5.72
CA LEU A 188 -6.32 -7.40 6.79
C LEU A 188 -4.87 -7.52 7.23
N THR A 189 -4.27 -6.38 7.53
CA THR A 189 -2.95 -6.31 8.16
C THR A 189 -3.08 -5.66 9.53
N ARG A 190 -2.39 -6.22 10.52
CA ARG A 190 -2.30 -5.59 11.83
C ARG A 190 -1.51 -4.28 11.70
N SER A 191 -2.03 -3.22 12.27
CA SER A 191 -1.34 -1.95 12.45
C SER A 191 -1.12 -1.70 13.93
N GLU A 192 -0.03 -1.05 14.28
CA GLU A 192 0.32 -0.62 15.65
C GLU A 192 0.13 0.88 15.79
#